data_b438bce3a3a2025502094c731e8dbeb6
#
_entry.id   b438bce3a3a2025502094c731e8dbeb6
#
_cell.length_a   1.000
_cell.length_b   1.000
_cell.length_c   1.000
_cell.angle_alpha   90.00
_cell.angle_beta   90.00
_cell.angle_gamma   90.00
#
_symmetry.space_group_name_H-M   'P 1'
#
loop_
_entity.id
_entity.type
_entity.pdbx_description
1 polymer ?
#
loop_
_entity_poly.entity_id
_entity_poly.type
_entity_poly.pdbx_seq_one_letter_code
_entity_poly.pdbx_strand_id
1 'polypeptide(L)'
;MRRLLNLATALLVTASAEPRYEHGISFFHELKYPAHFTHFDYINPDAPKGGVLVQSTQSEFNTLTLIADNLVAAPGVNLLYDSLVSNRAEEMSSFYGRLADGLSVSDDKRTLFVRLHPEARWHDGMPITARDVKFTVELVQSSIWLRGFLSWVQSVDILSEREIAFRLASELTVSNIFPLSWFPIMPAHYWEGRDPTQASLEPPLGSGPYRVAKVSQGRYIRYERVPEYWGRDLPVNKGRFNFDEIRHEVYRDATVAREAFRKGLFDTWIERDMRYWATGYDIPARDKGWLVMDHLDERSEIGINRVIALNNRRDRFKDPRVREALALAVDFEWENRVLRFGLLERALSNFSGEPTLEARGLPGEGELALLAPFRDQLPKRLFTQALEFPQSTGSGRNRASLERARELLAQAGWHIADGVLVNSADEPFEIEFLSADAADRRTLLPYLSTLELLGITGRIRLVEAAQFVNLNRKFDYDARIIRSDILAPPIVFLSMFFHSQSASEPLSHNIAGIADPVVDALIAKAVEVTTVEEMAIACRALDRVLLWRFYQIPLDAIAPLRIAYWNKFGRPEREDLAVYRPPFPDGWWYDEDKATRIVLDR
;
A
#
# COMPACT_ATOMS: atom_id res chain seq x y z
N MET A 1 -24.95 25.69 70.71
CA MET A 1 -25.76 25.57 69.48
C MET A 1 -24.85 25.65 68.29
N ARG A 2 -24.40 24.50 67.76
CA ARG A 2 -23.59 24.37 66.51
C ARG A 2 -24.54 23.94 65.39
N ARG A 3 -24.68 24.77 64.38
CA ARG A 3 -25.42 24.44 63.15
C ARG A 3 -24.45 23.69 62.22
N LEU A 4 -24.79 22.43 61.92
CA LEU A 4 -24.20 21.65 60.86
C LEU A 4 -24.77 22.10 59.52
N LEU A 5 -23.92 22.59 58.63
CA LEU A 5 -24.23 22.81 57.21
C LEU A 5 -23.92 21.53 56.46
N ASN A 6 -24.96 20.86 55.96
CA ASN A 6 -24.82 19.77 54.98
C ASN A 6 -24.63 20.41 53.60
N LEU A 7 -23.43 20.28 53.03
CA LEU A 7 -23.20 20.50 51.61
C LEU A 7 -23.55 19.20 50.86
N ALA A 8 -24.69 19.18 50.19
CA ALA A 8 -25.00 18.19 49.22
C ALA A 8 -24.27 18.53 47.90
N THR A 9 -23.19 17.80 47.59
CA THR A 9 -22.51 17.87 46.30
C THR A 9 -23.38 17.13 45.30
N ALA A 10 -24.14 17.85 44.49
CA ALA A 10 -24.86 17.31 43.36
C ALA A 10 -23.80 16.91 42.28
N LEU A 11 -23.57 15.64 42.10
CA LEU A 11 -22.93 15.12 40.89
C LEU A 11 -23.87 15.43 39.71
N LEU A 12 -23.52 16.40 38.91
CA LEU A 12 -24.07 16.57 37.57
C LEU A 12 -23.55 15.42 36.71
N VAL A 13 -24.31 14.34 36.61
CA VAL A 13 -24.19 13.35 35.55
C VAL A 13 -24.66 14.07 34.29
N THR A 14 -23.76 14.60 33.51
CA THR A 14 -24.05 15.01 32.13
C THR A 14 -24.53 13.77 31.39
N ALA A 15 -25.81 13.67 31.13
CA ALA A 15 -26.37 12.68 30.23
C ALA A 15 -25.67 12.87 28.87
N SER A 16 -24.72 11.99 28.53
CA SER A 16 -24.23 11.92 27.17
C SER A 16 -25.40 11.54 26.27
N ALA A 17 -25.67 12.36 25.25
CA ALA A 17 -26.68 12.02 24.25
C ALA A 17 -26.43 10.61 23.73
N GLU A 18 -27.50 9.82 23.54
CA GLU A 18 -27.38 8.48 22.95
C GLU A 18 -26.70 8.59 21.57
N PRO A 19 -25.81 7.65 21.24
CA PRO A 19 -25.12 7.69 19.94
C PRO A 19 -26.11 7.67 18.77
N ARG A 20 -25.99 8.63 17.88
CA ARG A 20 -26.77 8.64 16.64
C ARG A 20 -26.03 7.85 15.58
N TYR A 21 -26.48 6.64 15.30
CA TYR A 21 -25.85 5.74 14.35
C TYR A 21 -26.20 6.06 12.90
N GLU A 22 -25.18 6.15 12.05
CA GLU A 22 -25.28 6.30 10.59
C GLU A 22 -24.69 5.04 9.92
N HIS A 23 -25.08 4.77 8.66
CA HIS A 23 -24.62 3.59 7.90
C HIS A 23 -23.17 3.69 7.41
N GLY A 24 -22.56 4.84 7.54
CA GLY A 24 -21.18 5.11 7.15
C GLY A 24 -20.67 6.42 7.73
N ILE A 25 -19.39 6.68 7.54
CA ILE A 25 -18.70 7.93 7.92
C ILE A 25 -17.90 8.42 6.73
N SER A 26 -17.97 9.71 6.43
CA SER A 26 -17.11 10.41 5.49
C SER A 26 -16.42 11.59 6.16
N PHE A 27 -15.18 11.88 5.75
CA PHE A 27 -14.36 12.92 6.37
C PHE A 27 -14.26 14.19 5.52
N PHE A 28 -14.31 14.08 4.20
CA PHE A 28 -14.05 15.21 3.31
C PHE A 28 -15.24 15.65 2.48
N HIS A 29 -16.28 14.83 2.41
CA HIS A 29 -17.48 15.07 1.63
C HIS A 29 -18.65 14.28 2.22
N GLU A 30 -19.85 14.52 1.74
CA GLU A 30 -21.00 13.66 2.07
C GLU A 30 -20.81 12.26 1.47
N LEU A 31 -21.40 11.25 2.13
CA LEU A 31 -21.40 9.88 1.60
C LEU A 31 -22.08 9.84 0.23
N LYS A 32 -21.40 9.28 -0.78
CA LYS A 32 -21.94 9.09 -2.12
C LYS A 32 -23.16 8.16 -2.10
N TYR A 33 -23.08 7.10 -1.32
CA TYR A 33 -24.15 6.09 -1.22
C TYR A 33 -25.05 6.38 -0.02
N PRO A 34 -26.37 6.58 -0.25
CA PRO A 34 -27.32 6.84 0.81
C PRO A 34 -27.57 5.58 1.66
N ALA A 35 -28.18 5.74 2.84
CA ALA A 35 -28.43 4.63 3.79
C ALA A 35 -29.19 3.42 3.21
N HIS A 36 -29.93 3.63 2.13
CA HIS A 36 -30.71 2.59 1.46
C HIS A 36 -30.10 2.12 0.14
N PHE A 37 -28.81 2.38 -0.10
CA PHE A 37 -28.14 1.85 -1.31
C PHE A 37 -28.16 0.32 -1.31
N THR A 38 -28.17 -0.27 -2.50
CA THR A 38 -28.31 -1.72 -2.68
C THR A 38 -27.00 -2.39 -3.11
N HIS A 39 -26.10 -1.65 -3.73
CA HIS A 39 -24.78 -2.11 -4.20
C HIS A 39 -23.94 -0.90 -4.59
N PHE A 40 -22.65 -1.10 -4.75
CA PHE A 40 -21.77 -0.09 -5.33
C PHE A 40 -21.95 0.00 -6.86
N ASP A 41 -21.89 1.19 -7.43
CA ASP A 41 -22.15 1.46 -8.86
C ASP A 41 -21.23 0.68 -9.81
N TYR A 42 -20.00 0.39 -9.38
CA TYR A 42 -18.98 -0.29 -10.19
C TYR A 42 -19.10 -1.82 -10.16
N ILE A 43 -20.08 -2.37 -9.48
CA ILE A 43 -20.30 -3.83 -9.37
C ILE A 43 -21.52 -4.23 -10.21
N ASN A 44 -21.45 -5.42 -10.82
CA ASN A 44 -22.63 -6.09 -11.33
C ASN A 44 -23.35 -6.81 -10.17
N PRO A 45 -24.51 -6.30 -9.68
CA PRO A 45 -25.22 -6.93 -8.56
C PRO A 45 -25.77 -8.33 -8.90
N ASP A 46 -25.95 -8.62 -10.18
CA ASP A 46 -26.48 -9.87 -10.70
C ASP A 46 -25.38 -10.80 -11.23
N ALA A 47 -24.12 -10.55 -10.87
CA ALA A 47 -23.00 -11.40 -11.27
C ALA A 47 -23.26 -12.86 -10.89
N PRO A 48 -23.17 -13.82 -11.84
CA PRO A 48 -23.43 -15.23 -11.57
C PRO A 48 -22.47 -15.77 -10.50
N LYS A 49 -22.99 -16.64 -9.65
CA LYS A 49 -22.19 -17.41 -8.70
C LYS A 49 -21.84 -18.76 -9.31
N GLY A 50 -20.58 -19.16 -9.26
CA GLY A 50 -20.17 -20.46 -9.80
C GLY A 50 -18.72 -20.49 -10.26
N GLY A 51 -18.28 -21.68 -10.64
CA GLY A 51 -16.98 -21.92 -11.23
C GLY A 51 -15.80 -21.85 -10.27
N VAL A 52 -14.62 -22.06 -10.84
CA VAL A 52 -13.36 -22.12 -10.11
C VAL A 52 -12.40 -21.06 -10.66
N LEU A 53 -11.76 -20.33 -9.75
CA LEU A 53 -10.64 -19.46 -10.05
C LEU A 53 -9.36 -20.11 -9.55
N VAL A 54 -8.44 -20.43 -10.46
CA VAL A 54 -7.12 -20.95 -10.14
C VAL A 54 -6.08 -19.85 -10.34
N GLN A 55 -5.36 -19.51 -9.28
CA GLN A 55 -4.28 -18.53 -9.29
C GLN A 55 -2.96 -19.20 -8.94
N SER A 56 -1.85 -18.52 -9.13
CA SER A 56 -0.55 -18.97 -8.65
C SER A 56 0.00 -18.05 -7.58
N THR A 57 0.87 -18.61 -6.74
CA THR A 57 1.71 -17.86 -5.81
C THR A 57 3.14 -18.37 -5.88
N GLN A 58 4.11 -17.47 -5.71
CA GLN A 58 5.52 -17.82 -5.58
C GLN A 58 5.96 -17.95 -4.11
N SER A 59 5.14 -17.45 -3.20
CA SER A 59 5.41 -17.50 -1.76
C SER A 59 5.00 -18.84 -1.17
N GLU A 60 5.94 -19.53 -0.55
CA GLU A 60 5.61 -20.65 0.34
C GLU A 60 5.07 -20.09 1.65
N PHE A 61 3.82 -20.39 1.92
CA PHE A 61 3.18 -19.99 3.17
C PHE A 61 3.37 -21.06 4.26
N ASN A 62 3.41 -20.60 5.50
CA ASN A 62 3.56 -21.47 6.67
C ASN A 62 2.49 -21.27 7.73
N THR A 63 1.54 -20.35 7.48
CA THR A 63 0.45 -20.07 8.41
C THR A 63 -0.84 -19.70 7.70
N LEU A 64 -1.98 -19.95 8.37
CA LEU A 64 -3.32 -19.47 8.02
C LEU A 64 -3.79 -18.35 8.97
N THR A 65 -2.94 -17.86 9.86
CA THR A 65 -3.23 -16.71 10.72
C THR A 65 -2.77 -15.41 10.05
N LEU A 66 -3.50 -14.32 10.27
CA LEU A 66 -3.17 -13.00 9.72
C LEU A 66 -2.35 -12.13 10.68
N ILE A 67 -2.35 -12.45 11.96
CA ILE A 67 -1.74 -11.66 13.03
C ILE A 67 -0.63 -12.48 13.65
N ALA A 68 0.46 -12.65 12.90
CA ALA A 68 1.63 -13.38 13.39
C ALA A 68 2.91 -12.71 12.87
N ASP A 69 3.76 -12.32 13.80
CA ASP A 69 5.04 -11.70 13.46
C ASP A 69 5.99 -12.74 12.83
N ASN A 70 6.68 -12.36 11.74
CA ASN A 70 7.68 -13.18 11.03
C ASN A 70 7.15 -14.47 10.36
N LEU A 71 5.86 -14.55 10.08
CA LEU A 71 5.25 -15.66 9.34
C LEU A 71 4.78 -15.23 7.96
N VAL A 72 4.66 -16.18 7.07
CA VAL A 72 4.14 -15.97 5.71
C VAL A 72 2.74 -16.54 5.63
N ALA A 73 1.74 -15.67 5.67
CA ALA A 73 0.35 -16.06 5.56
C ALA A 73 0.02 -16.61 4.17
N ALA A 74 -0.91 -17.57 4.11
CA ALA A 74 -1.39 -18.10 2.87
C ALA A 74 -2.11 -17.02 2.03
N PRO A 75 -1.93 -17.00 0.70
CA PRO A 75 -2.67 -16.08 -0.17
C PRO A 75 -4.17 -16.33 -0.03
N GLY A 76 -4.98 -15.28 0.02
CA GLY A 76 -6.44 -15.36 0.13
C GLY A 76 -6.98 -15.59 1.55
N VAL A 77 -6.13 -15.70 2.58
CA VAL A 77 -6.57 -15.95 3.96
C VAL A 77 -7.46 -14.83 4.52
N ASN A 78 -7.34 -13.61 4.00
CA ASN A 78 -8.21 -12.48 4.31
C ASN A 78 -9.69 -12.70 3.89
N LEU A 79 -9.96 -13.62 2.96
CA LEU A 79 -11.32 -13.98 2.54
C LEU A 79 -12.09 -14.78 3.60
N LEU A 80 -11.41 -15.24 4.65
CA LEU A 80 -12.02 -16.00 5.75
C LEU A 80 -12.78 -15.11 6.75
N TYR A 81 -12.57 -13.79 6.70
CA TYR A 81 -13.02 -12.87 7.75
C TYR A 81 -13.67 -11.61 7.18
N ASP A 82 -14.42 -10.94 8.02
CA ASP A 82 -14.95 -9.62 7.76
C ASP A 82 -14.25 -8.55 8.60
N SER A 83 -14.18 -7.33 8.05
CA SER A 83 -13.76 -6.12 8.75
C SER A 83 -14.96 -5.35 9.29
N LEU A 84 -14.75 -4.40 10.22
CA LEU A 84 -15.83 -3.59 10.77
C LEU A 84 -16.51 -2.71 9.71
N VAL A 85 -15.72 -2.11 8.84
CA VAL A 85 -16.19 -1.23 7.77
C VAL A 85 -15.57 -1.62 6.44
N SER A 86 -16.14 -1.13 5.36
CA SER A 86 -15.63 -1.23 3.99
C SER A 86 -15.24 0.15 3.50
N ASN A 87 -13.98 0.32 3.08
CA ASN A 87 -13.50 1.47 2.33
C ASN A 87 -13.36 1.09 0.87
N ARG A 88 -13.70 1.98 -0.04
CA ARG A 88 -13.53 1.77 -1.48
C ARG A 88 -12.82 2.97 -2.09
N ALA A 89 -11.89 2.71 -2.98
CA ALA A 89 -11.03 3.74 -3.57
C ALA A 89 -11.80 4.78 -4.42
N GLU A 90 -13.04 4.49 -4.78
CA GLU A 90 -13.95 5.45 -5.39
C GLU A 90 -14.21 6.67 -4.49
N GLU A 91 -14.21 6.45 -3.17
CA GLU A 91 -14.35 7.48 -2.13
C GLU A 91 -13.26 7.27 -1.09
N MET A 92 -12.11 7.90 -1.27
CA MET A 92 -10.92 7.68 -0.43
C MET A 92 -11.15 7.91 1.06
N SER A 93 -12.11 8.77 1.42
CA SER A 93 -12.37 9.19 2.81
C SER A 93 -13.68 8.68 3.39
N SER A 94 -14.39 7.79 2.69
CA SER A 94 -15.68 7.25 3.11
C SER A 94 -15.56 5.79 3.53
N PHE A 95 -16.28 5.44 4.60
CA PHE A 95 -16.30 4.11 5.19
C PHE A 95 -17.75 3.70 5.43
N TYR A 96 -18.15 2.61 4.82
CA TYR A 96 -19.50 2.03 4.94
C TYR A 96 -19.47 0.82 5.87
N GLY A 97 -20.50 0.61 6.65
CA GLY A 97 -20.59 -0.52 7.54
C GLY A 97 -20.53 -1.86 6.80
N ARG A 98 -19.83 -2.84 7.40
CA ARG A 98 -19.81 -4.25 6.99
C ARG A 98 -20.22 -5.12 8.17
N LEU A 99 -19.33 -5.42 9.14
CA LEU A 99 -19.74 -5.95 10.43
C LEU A 99 -20.51 -4.91 11.25
N ALA A 100 -20.17 -3.64 11.10
CA ALA A 100 -20.94 -2.54 11.68
C ALA A 100 -22.23 -2.32 10.88
N ASP A 101 -23.37 -2.23 11.56
CA ASP A 101 -24.62 -1.71 11.00
C ASP A 101 -24.85 -0.24 11.37
N GLY A 102 -24.03 0.29 12.28
CA GLY A 102 -24.08 1.68 12.69
C GLY A 102 -22.76 2.20 13.22
N LEU A 103 -22.43 3.42 12.81
CA LEU A 103 -21.25 4.17 13.22
C LEU A 103 -21.68 5.53 13.77
N SER A 104 -21.10 5.98 14.88
CA SER A 104 -21.37 7.28 15.45
C SER A 104 -20.11 7.86 16.07
N VAL A 105 -19.91 9.16 15.95
CA VAL A 105 -18.75 9.85 16.52
C VAL A 105 -19.25 10.84 17.56
N SER A 106 -18.60 10.89 18.73
CA SER A 106 -18.90 11.88 19.77
C SER A 106 -18.62 13.31 19.28
N ASP A 107 -19.26 14.30 19.90
CA ASP A 107 -19.11 15.73 19.54
C ASP A 107 -17.65 16.20 19.63
N ASP A 108 -16.88 15.67 20.57
CA ASP A 108 -15.44 15.95 20.74
C ASP A 108 -14.55 15.14 19.81
N LYS A 109 -15.15 14.32 18.94
CA LYS A 109 -14.48 13.40 18.00
C LYS A 109 -13.49 12.42 18.63
N ARG A 110 -13.58 12.19 19.94
CA ARG A 110 -12.67 11.31 20.69
C ARG A 110 -13.25 9.96 21.07
N THR A 111 -14.47 9.69 20.62
CA THR A 111 -15.09 8.37 20.76
C THR A 111 -15.75 7.97 19.46
N LEU A 112 -15.36 6.80 18.94
CA LEU A 112 -16.07 6.14 17.84
C LEU A 112 -16.95 5.05 18.43
N PHE A 113 -18.27 5.19 18.28
CA PHE A 113 -19.23 4.15 18.63
C PHE A 113 -19.50 3.28 17.41
N VAL A 114 -19.49 1.98 17.60
CA VAL A 114 -19.78 0.99 16.58
C VAL A 114 -20.86 0.06 17.10
N ARG A 115 -21.91 -0.13 16.30
CA ARG A 115 -22.94 -1.13 16.55
C ARG A 115 -22.79 -2.26 15.52
N LEU A 116 -22.72 -3.50 15.97
CA LEU A 116 -22.55 -4.69 15.12
C LEU A 116 -23.89 -5.14 14.53
N HIS A 117 -23.84 -5.65 13.31
CA HIS A 117 -24.99 -6.19 12.60
C HIS A 117 -25.62 -7.35 13.36
N PRO A 118 -26.94 -7.38 13.57
CA PRO A 118 -27.61 -8.39 14.40
C PRO A 118 -27.50 -9.80 13.82
N GLU A 119 -27.30 -9.94 12.51
CA GLU A 119 -27.17 -11.23 11.83
C GLU A 119 -25.73 -11.68 11.65
N ALA A 120 -24.75 -10.86 12.06
CA ALA A 120 -23.35 -11.19 11.94
C ALA A 120 -23.01 -12.43 12.78
N ARG A 121 -22.44 -13.45 12.13
CA ARG A 121 -22.12 -14.72 12.77
C ARG A 121 -20.89 -15.37 12.19
N TRP A 122 -20.25 -16.19 13.03
CA TRP A 122 -19.17 -17.07 12.65
C TRP A 122 -19.68 -18.28 11.86
N HIS A 123 -18.78 -19.00 11.18
CA HIS A 123 -19.14 -20.20 10.41
C HIS A 123 -19.66 -21.37 11.27
N ASP A 124 -19.42 -21.33 12.58
CA ASP A 124 -20.03 -22.28 13.55
C ASP A 124 -21.42 -21.85 14.02
N GLY A 125 -21.93 -20.72 13.55
CA GLY A 125 -23.24 -20.17 13.87
C GLY A 125 -23.29 -19.28 15.10
N MET A 126 -22.18 -19.13 15.86
CA MET A 126 -22.13 -18.21 17.00
C MET A 126 -22.18 -16.75 16.53
N PRO A 127 -22.85 -15.84 17.28
CA PRO A 127 -22.91 -14.43 16.92
C PRO A 127 -21.52 -13.78 17.04
N ILE A 128 -21.26 -12.79 16.18
CA ILE A 128 -20.11 -11.90 16.33
C ILE A 128 -20.48 -10.82 17.33
N THR A 129 -19.64 -10.62 18.33
CA THR A 129 -19.93 -9.76 19.48
C THR A 129 -18.87 -8.67 19.68
N ALA A 130 -19.17 -7.72 20.55
CA ALA A 130 -18.25 -6.69 21.02
C ALA A 130 -16.96 -7.29 21.63
N ARG A 131 -17.04 -8.52 22.20
CA ARG A 131 -15.88 -9.24 22.75
C ARG A 131 -14.88 -9.62 21.66
N ASP A 132 -15.35 -10.03 20.48
CA ASP A 132 -14.48 -10.39 19.34
C ASP A 132 -13.73 -9.17 18.82
N VAL A 133 -14.40 -8.03 18.74
CA VAL A 133 -13.77 -6.76 18.33
C VAL A 133 -12.69 -6.33 19.32
N LYS A 134 -13.01 -6.33 20.62
CA LYS A 134 -12.05 -5.99 21.67
C LYS A 134 -10.85 -6.93 21.65
N PHE A 135 -11.07 -8.23 21.57
CA PHE A 135 -10.02 -9.24 21.44
C PHE A 135 -9.10 -8.96 20.26
N THR A 136 -9.68 -8.64 19.09
CA THR A 136 -8.91 -8.35 17.89
C THR A 136 -8.03 -7.10 18.05
N VAL A 137 -8.58 -6.02 18.62
CA VAL A 137 -7.81 -4.78 18.86
C VAL A 137 -6.64 -5.05 19.81
N GLU A 138 -6.87 -5.73 20.91
CA GLU A 138 -5.83 -6.08 21.89
C GLU A 138 -4.74 -6.96 21.25
N LEU A 139 -5.11 -7.91 20.40
CA LEU A 139 -4.20 -8.77 19.66
C LEU A 139 -3.34 -7.97 18.67
N VAL A 140 -3.94 -7.07 17.87
CA VAL A 140 -3.21 -6.19 16.95
C VAL A 140 -2.24 -5.27 17.70
N GLN A 141 -2.66 -4.70 18.83
CA GLN A 141 -1.81 -3.84 19.65
C GLN A 141 -0.64 -4.60 20.32
N SER A 142 -0.76 -5.91 20.50
CA SER A 142 0.33 -6.75 21.03
C SER A 142 1.39 -7.10 19.98
N SER A 143 1.06 -7.04 18.68
CA SER A 143 1.99 -7.31 17.58
C SER A 143 3.01 -6.19 17.41
N ILE A 144 4.27 -6.57 17.23
CA ILE A 144 5.37 -5.60 16.97
C ILE A 144 5.15 -4.87 15.64
N TRP A 145 4.63 -5.58 14.64
CA TRP A 145 4.45 -5.06 13.28
C TRP A 145 3.15 -4.28 13.08
N LEU A 146 2.08 -4.67 13.77
CA LEU A 146 0.74 -4.16 13.51
C LEU A 146 0.27 -3.10 14.51
N ARG A 147 0.87 -3.04 15.70
CA ARG A 147 0.45 -2.12 16.78
C ARG A 147 0.35 -0.66 16.37
N GLY A 148 1.22 -0.22 15.43
CA GLY A 148 1.23 1.15 14.93
C GLY A 148 -0.09 1.56 14.28
N PHE A 149 -0.79 0.62 13.63
CA PHE A 149 -2.06 0.88 12.95
C PHE A 149 -3.23 1.16 13.90
N LEU A 150 -3.19 0.63 15.13
CA LEU A 150 -4.21 0.86 16.15
C LEU A 150 -3.68 1.58 17.40
N SER A 151 -2.53 2.26 17.30
CA SER A 151 -1.93 3.03 18.40
C SER A 151 -2.78 4.24 18.85
N TRP A 152 -3.68 4.69 17.99
CA TRP A 152 -4.64 5.76 18.25
C TRP A 152 -5.82 5.33 19.16
N VAL A 153 -6.04 4.02 19.34
CA VAL A 153 -7.05 3.46 20.25
C VAL A 153 -6.45 3.32 21.64
N GLN A 154 -6.97 4.08 22.61
CA GLN A 154 -6.57 3.98 24.01
C GLN A 154 -7.24 2.80 24.71
N SER A 155 -8.55 2.62 24.49
CA SER A 155 -9.32 1.51 25.02
C SER A 155 -10.53 1.20 24.16
N VAL A 156 -11.03 -0.04 24.31
CA VAL A 156 -12.27 -0.50 23.72
C VAL A 156 -13.23 -0.87 24.86
N ASP A 157 -14.29 -0.09 24.99
CA ASP A 157 -15.34 -0.31 25.99
C ASP A 157 -16.47 -1.12 25.38
N ILE A 158 -16.85 -2.23 26.01
CA ILE A 158 -18.03 -3.01 25.63
C ILE A 158 -19.25 -2.37 26.31
N LEU A 159 -20.15 -1.79 25.51
CA LEU A 159 -21.37 -1.15 26.01
C LEU A 159 -22.52 -2.14 26.10
N SER A 160 -22.60 -3.07 25.15
CA SER A 160 -23.54 -4.18 25.12
C SER A 160 -22.94 -5.33 24.31
N GLU A 161 -23.67 -6.41 24.11
CA GLU A 161 -23.23 -7.53 23.28
C GLU A 161 -22.85 -7.11 21.85
N ARG A 162 -23.50 -6.06 21.32
CA ARG A 162 -23.29 -5.56 19.95
C ARG A 162 -22.81 -4.11 19.85
N GLU A 163 -22.59 -3.42 20.95
CA GLU A 163 -22.18 -2.03 20.93
C GLU A 163 -20.85 -1.82 21.63
N ILE A 164 -19.99 -1.06 20.95
CA ILE A 164 -18.59 -0.85 21.31
C ILE A 164 -18.29 0.65 21.24
N ALA A 165 -17.51 1.15 22.18
CA ALA A 165 -16.93 2.48 22.11
C ALA A 165 -15.39 2.37 22.05
N PHE A 166 -14.81 2.87 20.97
CA PHE A 166 -13.37 3.07 20.85
C PHE A 166 -13.04 4.43 21.46
N ARG A 167 -12.26 4.45 22.55
CA ARG A 167 -11.70 5.67 23.13
C ARG A 167 -10.40 6.03 22.45
N LEU A 168 -10.27 7.26 21.99
CA LEU A 168 -9.20 7.68 21.11
C LEU A 168 -8.20 8.59 21.81
N ALA A 169 -6.92 8.46 21.48
CA ALA A 169 -5.85 9.31 21.98
C ALA A 169 -5.95 10.76 21.43
N SER A 170 -6.51 10.92 20.22
CA SER A 170 -6.71 12.20 19.52
C SER A 170 -8.07 12.18 18.83
N GLU A 171 -8.44 13.26 18.16
CA GLU A 171 -9.65 13.30 17.35
C GLU A 171 -9.60 12.23 16.24
N LEU A 172 -10.78 11.69 15.90
CA LEU A 172 -10.93 10.74 14.82
C LEU A 172 -10.62 11.40 13.47
N THR A 173 -9.74 10.78 12.72
CA THR A 173 -9.36 11.19 11.36
C THR A 173 -9.56 10.03 10.39
N VAL A 174 -9.47 10.31 9.09
CA VAL A 174 -9.48 9.26 8.06
C VAL A 174 -8.33 8.26 8.25
N SER A 175 -7.19 8.72 8.74
CA SER A 175 -6.03 7.87 9.04
C SER A 175 -6.32 6.87 10.15
N ASN A 176 -7.07 7.30 11.16
CA ASN A 176 -7.38 6.47 12.31
C ASN A 176 -8.41 5.38 11.98
N ILE A 177 -9.47 5.71 11.25
CA ILE A 177 -10.51 4.73 10.91
C ILE A 177 -10.11 3.76 9.80
N PHE A 178 -9.20 4.15 8.91
CA PHE A 178 -8.80 3.35 7.75
C PHE A 178 -8.41 1.91 8.12
N PRO A 179 -7.62 1.65 9.18
CA PRO A 179 -7.28 0.29 9.59
C PRO A 179 -8.50 -0.60 9.92
N LEU A 180 -9.61 -0.03 10.37
CA LEU A 180 -10.84 -0.78 10.66
C LEU A 180 -11.52 -1.35 9.40
N SER A 181 -11.15 -0.85 8.20
CA SER A 181 -11.61 -1.41 6.92
C SER A 181 -10.77 -2.60 6.45
N TRP A 182 -9.61 -2.77 7.03
CA TRP A 182 -8.60 -3.72 6.58
C TRP A 182 -8.39 -4.88 7.56
N PHE A 183 -8.36 -4.58 8.88
CA PHE A 183 -8.18 -5.62 9.87
C PHE A 183 -9.40 -6.54 9.96
N PRO A 184 -9.19 -7.86 9.83
CA PRO A 184 -10.23 -8.85 10.05
C PRO A 184 -10.57 -8.93 11.54
N ILE A 185 -11.86 -9.06 11.85
CA ILE A 185 -12.28 -9.36 13.21
C ILE A 185 -12.10 -10.87 13.44
N MET A 186 -11.55 -11.24 14.61
CA MET A 186 -11.18 -12.61 14.95
C MET A 186 -12.07 -13.18 16.07
N PRO A 187 -12.41 -14.48 16.01
CA PRO A 187 -13.32 -15.12 16.97
C PRO A 187 -12.65 -15.35 18.32
N ALA A 188 -12.98 -14.55 19.33
CA ALA A 188 -12.41 -14.65 20.67
C ALA A 188 -12.59 -16.04 21.29
N HIS A 189 -13.78 -16.64 21.12
CA HIS A 189 -14.09 -17.98 21.68
C HIS A 189 -13.26 -19.10 21.02
N TYR A 190 -12.95 -19.00 19.74
CA TYR A 190 -12.12 -20.01 19.05
C TYR A 190 -10.66 -19.96 19.52
N TRP A 191 -10.16 -18.74 19.81
CA TRP A 191 -8.78 -18.53 20.23
C TRP A 191 -8.59 -18.67 21.75
N GLU A 192 -9.66 -18.88 22.51
CA GLU A 192 -9.55 -19.16 23.95
C GLU A 192 -8.72 -20.44 24.20
N GLY A 193 -7.58 -20.30 24.87
CA GLY A 193 -6.62 -21.38 25.10
C GLY A 193 -5.73 -21.73 23.91
N ARG A 194 -5.78 -20.96 22.81
CA ARG A 194 -4.93 -21.08 21.63
C ARG A 194 -4.13 -19.78 21.43
N ASP A 195 -2.96 -19.88 20.86
CA ASP A 195 -2.13 -18.71 20.55
C ASP A 195 -2.25 -18.35 19.05
N PRO A 196 -2.93 -17.24 18.69
CA PRO A 196 -3.12 -16.83 17.30
C PRO A 196 -1.84 -16.33 16.63
N THR A 197 -0.76 -16.11 17.39
CA THR A 197 0.52 -15.62 16.87
C THR A 197 1.43 -16.76 16.41
N GLN A 198 1.09 -18.02 16.69
CA GLN A 198 1.88 -19.16 16.26
C GLN A 198 1.52 -19.63 14.85
N ALA A 199 2.53 -20.16 14.14
CA ALA A 199 2.32 -20.75 12.84
C ALA A 199 1.37 -21.96 12.94
N SER A 200 0.29 -21.93 12.15
CA SER A 200 -0.65 -23.03 12.03
C SER A 200 -1.19 -23.14 10.62
N LEU A 201 -1.28 -24.37 10.12
CA LEU A 201 -2.00 -24.71 8.88
C LEU A 201 -3.36 -25.36 9.16
N GLU A 202 -3.78 -25.41 10.42
CA GLU A 202 -5.15 -25.80 10.79
C GLU A 202 -6.11 -24.71 10.29
N PRO A 203 -7.18 -25.07 9.55
CA PRO A 203 -8.17 -24.11 9.08
C PRO A 203 -8.80 -23.35 10.24
N PRO A 204 -8.63 -22.02 10.33
CA PRO A 204 -9.22 -21.24 11.41
C PRO A 204 -10.72 -21.04 11.20
N LEU A 205 -11.44 -20.80 12.30
CA LEU A 205 -12.83 -20.37 12.26
C LEU A 205 -12.92 -18.96 11.70
N GLY A 206 -13.75 -18.76 10.67
CA GLY A 206 -13.97 -17.48 10.02
C GLY A 206 -15.42 -17.02 10.08
N SER A 207 -15.67 -15.81 9.56
CA SER A 207 -16.99 -15.21 9.35
C SER A 207 -17.27 -14.89 7.89
N GLY A 208 -16.21 -14.86 7.08
CA GLY A 208 -16.19 -14.31 5.74
C GLY A 208 -16.84 -15.16 4.64
N PRO A 209 -16.80 -14.70 3.40
CA PRO A 209 -17.46 -15.35 2.26
C PRO A 209 -16.84 -16.69 1.86
N TYR A 210 -15.63 -16.99 2.30
CA TYR A 210 -14.93 -18.25 2.02
C TYR A 210 -14.45 -18.92 3.28
N ARG A 211 -14.23 -20.24 3.21
CA ARG A 211 -13.54 -21.03 4.21
C ARG A 211 -12.47 -21.91 3.57
N VAL A 212 -11.48 -22.32 4.34
CA VAL A 212 -10.45 -23.23 3.85
C VAL A 212 -11.03 -24.62 3.64
N ALA A 213 -11.03 -25.10 2.40
CA ALA A 213 -11.48 -26.45 2.07
C ALA A 213 -10.34 -27.47 2.12
N LYS A 214 -9.12 -27.07 1.71
CA LYS A 214 -7.96 -27.96 1.73
C LYS A 214 -6.65 -27.19 1.68
N VAL A 215 -5.68 -27.65 2.46
CA VAL A 215 -4.29 -27.21 2.40
C VAL A 215 -3.39 -28.38 2.00
N SER A 216 -2.49 -28.15 1.08
CA SER A 216 -1.39 -29.04 0.75
C SER A 216 -0.10 -28.21 0.78
N GLN A 217 0.59 -28.26 1.90
CA GLN A 217 1.77 -27.42 2.14
C GLN A 217 2.79 -27.54 0.99
N GLY A 218 3.31 -26.40 0.54
CA GLY A 218 4.24 -26.30 -0.57
C GLY A 218 3.66 -26.64 -1.94
N ARG A 219 2.34 -26.90 -2.06
CA ARG A 219 1.67 -27.23 -3.32
C ARG A 219 0.51 -26.31 -3.63
N TYR A 220 -0.50 -26.23 -2.76
CA TYR A 220 -1.68 -25.37 -2.97
C TYR A 220 -2.45 -25.14 -1.69
N ILE A 221 -3.29 -24.10 -1.71
CA ILE A 221 -4.42 -23.89 -0.81
C ILE A 221 -5.69 -23.69 -1.62
N ARG A 222 -6.81 -24.24 -1.12
CA ARG A 222 -8.12 -24.20 -1.73
C ARG A 222 -9.13 -23.64 -0.75
N TYR A 223 -9.87 -22.64 -1.20
CA TYR A 223 -10.98 -22.02 -0.50
C TYR A 223 -12.27 -22.39 -1.21
N GLU A 224 -13.33 -22.65 -0.43
CA GLU A 224 -14.67 -22.82 -0.94
C GLU A 224 -15.60 -21.74 -0.44
N ARG A 225 -16.51 -21.30 -1.28
CA ARG A 225 -17.49 -20.27 -0.95
C ARG A 225 -18.47 -20.81 0.09
N VAL A 226 -18.85 -19.99 1.07
CA VAL A 226 -19.85 -20.29 2.10
C VAL A 226 -21.22 -19.86 1.56
N PRO A 227 -22.12 -20.80 1.18
CA PRO A 227 -23.42 -20.45 0.59
C PRO A 227 -24.31 -19.63 1.52
N GLU A 228 -24.25 -19.95 2.82
CA GLU A 228 -25.01 -19.28 3.89
C GLU A 228 -24.24 -18.12 4.53
N TYR A 229 -23.24 -17.55 3.84
CA TYR A 229 -22.51 -16.38 4.33
C TYR A 229 -23.49 -15.29 4.77
N TRP A 230 -23.42 -14.90 6.03
CA TRP A 230 -24.35 -13.96 6.65
C TRP A 230 -24.41 -12.61 5.93
N GLY A 231 -23.26 -12.14 5.46
CA GLY A 231 -23.10 -10.83 4.83
C GLY A 231 -23.29 -10.82 3.31
N ARG A 232 -23.78 -11.90 2.69
CA ARG A 232 -23.89 -12.04 1.23
C ARG A 232 -24.77 -10.98 0.55
N ASP A 233 -25.81 -10.52 1.25
CA ASP A 233 -26.80 -9.57 0.75
C ASP A 233 -26.54 -8.13 1.24
N LEU A 234 -25.49 -7.89 2.00
CA LEU A 234 -25.08 -6.54 2.39
C LEU A 234 -24.73 -5.71 1.15
N PRO A 235 -25.16 -4.43 1.10
CA PRO A 235 -24.88 -3.56 -0.05
C PRO A 235 -23.39 -3.50 -0.43
N VAL A 236 -22.50 -3.51 0.56
CA VAL A 236 -21.04 -3.49 0.35
C VAL A 236 -20.49 -4.80 -0.22
N ASN A 237 -21.25 -5.88 -0.21
CA ASN A 237 -20.85 -7.21 -0.67
C ASN A 237 -21.62 -7.69 -1.91
N LYS A 238 -22.72 -7.03 -2.25
CA LYS A 238 -23.56 -7.42 -3.39
C LYS A 238 -22.75 -7.46 -4.69
N GLY A 239 -22.90 -8.53 -5.48
CA GLY A 239 -22.18 -8.73 -6.74
C GLY A 239 -20.71 -9.15 -6.61
N ARG A 240 -20.23 -9.45 -5.38
CA ARG A 240 -18.87 -9.87 -5.06
C ARG A 240 -18.81 -11.35 -4.64
N PHE A 241 -17.61 -11.92 -4.51
CA PHE A 241 -17.39 -13.31 -4.04
C PHE A 241 -18.13 -14.34 -4.92
N ASN A 242 -17.88 -14.26 -6.23
CA ASN A 242 -18.69 -14.96 -7.22
C ASN A 242 -18.23 -16.40 -7.50
N PHE A 243 -16.97 -16.74 -7.22
CA PHE A 243 -16.44 -18.08 -7.49
C PHE A 243 -16.84 -19.07 -6.40
N ASP A 244 -17.21 -20.30 -6.77
CA ASP A 244 -17.46 -21.37 -5.80
C ASP A 244 -16.19 -21.86 -5.13
N GLU A 245 -15.07 -21.82 -5.87
CA GLU A 245 -13.77 -22.22 -5.38
C GLU A 245 -12.71 -21.22 -5.83
N ILE A 246 -11.80 -20.85 -4.92
CA ILE A 246 -10.56 -20.13 -5.23
C ILE A 246 -9.40 -21.04 -4.82
N ARG A 247 -8.46 -21.26 -5.75
CA ARG A 247 -7.31 -22.11 -5.52
C ARG A 247 -6.02 -21.37 -5.85
N HIS A 248 -5.05 -21.41 -4.94
CA HIS A 248 -3.71 -20.87 -5.17
C HIS A 248 -2.71 -22.02 -5.26
N GLU A 249 -2.10 -22.19 -6.44
CA GLU A 249 -1.03 -23.16 -6.71
C GLU A 249 0.32 -22.54 -6.38
N VAL A 250 1.18 -23.27 -5.68
CA VAL A 250 2.53 -22.80 -5.32
C VAL A 250 3.50 -23.16 -6.44
N TYR A 251 4.13 -22.16 -7.03
CA TYR A 251 5.22 -22.29 -7.99
C TYR A 251 6.45 -21.56 -7.47
N ARG A 252 7.51 -22.28 -7.13
CA ARG A 252 8.74 -21.68 -6.58
C ARG A 252 9.53 -20.85 -7.58
N ASP A 253 9.42 -21.20 -8.87
CA ASP A 253 10.14 -20.57 -9.96
C ASP A 253 9.15 -19.84 -10.90
N ALA A 254 9.42 -18.57 -11.18
CA ALA A 254 8.59 -17.73 -12.04
C ALA A 254 8.55 -18.23 -13.50
N THR A 255 9.63 -18.84 -14.00
CA THR A 255 9.67 -19.39 -15.36
C THR A 255 8.78 -20.60 -15.48
N VAL A 256 8.86 -21.50 -14.48
CA VAL A 256 7.98 -22.69 -14.41
C VAL A 256 6.52 -22.26 -14.27
N ALA A 257 6.23 -21.28 -13.41
CA ALA A 257 4.88 -20.73 -13.27
C ALA A 257 4.34 -20.16 -14.59
N ARG A 258 5.15 -19.38 -15.29
CA ARG A 258 4.75 -18.79 -16.57
C ARG A 258 4.46 -19.84 -17.64
N GLU A 259 5.27 -20.89 -17.74
CA GLU A 259 5.01 -22.01 -18.66
C GLU A 259 3.76 -22.81 -18.26
N ALA A 260 3.51 -22.98 -16.96
CA ALA A 260 2.26 -23.58 -16.46
C ALA A 260 1.05 -22.72 -16.81
N PHE A 261 1.14 -21.39 -16.67
CA PHE A 261 0.09 -20.44 -17.09
C PHE A 261 -0.18 -20.55 -18.59
N ARG A 262 0.85 -20.55 -19.43
CA ARG A 262 0.72 -20.67 -20.90
C ARG A 262 0.05 -21.98 -21.33
N LYS A 263 0.15 -23.04 -20.52
CA LYS A 263 -0.55 -24.33 -20.71
C LYS A 263 -1.95 -24.36 -20.11
N GLY A 264 -2.43 -23.25 -19.51
CA GLY A 264 -3.76 -23.18 -18.90
C GLY A 264 -3.91 -23.95 -17.61
N LEU A 265 -2.82 -24.21 -16.87
CA LEU A 265 -2.87 -24.92 -15.59
C LEU A 265 -3.40 -24.03 -14.46
N PHE A 266 -3.39 -22.72 -14.63
CA PHE A 266 -4.07 -21.74 -13.80
C PHE A 266 -4.50 -20.53 -14.64
N ASP A 267 -5.32 -19.65 -14.10
CA ASP A 267 -6.19 -18.78 -14.86
C ASP A 267 -5.64 -17.40 -15.11
N THR A 268 -4.82 -16.88 -14.22
CA THR A 268 -4.41 -15.47 -14.24
C THR A 268 -2.94 -15.34 -13.86
N TRP A 269 -2.25 -14.44 -14.55
CA TRP A 269 -0.85 -14.14 -14.30
C TRP A 269 -0.62 -12.63 -14.32
N ILE A 270 -0.10 -12.08 -13.22
CA ILE A 270 0.40 -10.70 -13.18
C ILE A 270 1.82 -10.71 -13.70
N GLU A 271 2.03 -10.18 -14.92
CA GLU A 271 3.35 -10.16 -15.53
C GLU A 271 4.15 -8.95 -15.08
N ARG A 272 5.19 -9.22 -14.33
CA ARG A 272 6.14 -8.21 -13.83
C ARG A 272 7.39 -8.07 -14.71
N ASP A 273 7.67 -9.04 -15.58
CA ASP A 273 8.78 -8.99 -16.53
C ASP A 273 8.35 -8.33 -17.84
N MET A 274 8.89 -7.12 -18.09
CA MET A 274 8.56 -6.31 -19.26
C MET A 274 8.91 -7.02 -20.58
N ARG A 275 9.96 -7.84 -20.59
CA ARG A 275 10.34 -8.61 -21.78
C ARG A 275 9.25 -9.63 -22.13
N TYR A 276 8.79 -10.38 -21.13
CA TYR A 276 7.74 -11.37 -21.38
C TYR A 276 6.41 -10.68 -21.73
N TRP A 277 6.07 -9.56 -21.12
CA TRP A 277 4.92 -8.79 -21.52
C TRP A 277 4.98 -8.37 -22.99
N ALA A 278 6.13 -7.90 -23.45
CA ALA A 278 6.33 -7.43 -24.81
C ALA A 278 6.39 -8.57 -25.85
N THR A 279 6.92 -9.75 -25.49
CA THR A 279 7.28 -10.79 -26.47
C THR A 279 6.85 -12.21 -26.10
N GLY A 280 6.42 -12.46 -24.87
CA GLY A 280 6.19 -13.81 -24.35
C GLY A 280 4.80 -14.37 -24.60
N TYR A 281 3.86 -13.54 -25.03
CA TYR A 281 2.46 -13.90 -25.23
C TYR A 281 2.04 -13.95 -26.70
N ASP A 282 3.01 -14.02 -27.61
CA ASP A 282 2.76 -14.31 -29.02
C ASP A 282 2.56 -15.84 -29.19
N ILE A 283 1.36 -16.29 -28.87
CA ILE A 283 0.96 -17.70 -28.85
C ILE A 283 -0.43 -17.88 -29.48
N PRO A 284 -0.74 -19.05 -30.08
CA PRO A 284 -2.01 -19.29 -30.76
C PRO A 284 -3.26 -19.07 -29.91
N ALA A 285 -3.16 -19.23 -28.60
CA ALA A 285 -4.26 -18.96 -27.67
C ALA A 285 -4.68 -17.49 -27.65
N ARG A 286 -3.74 -16.57 -27.82
CA ARG A 286 -4.02 -15.13 -27.94
C ARG A 286 -4.73 -14.81 -29.25
N ASP A 287 -4.28 -15.36 -30.37
CA ASP A 287 -4.89 -15.14 -31.68
C ASP A 287 -6.32 -15.66 -31.75
N LYS A 288 -6.61 -16.74 -31.01
CA LYS A 288 -7.95 -17.32 -30.86
C LYS A 288 -8.84 -16.55 -29.86
N GLY A 289 -8.32 -15.52 -29.19
CA GLY A 289 -9.03 -14.79 -28.14
C GLY A 289 -9.25 -15.60 -26.85
N TRP A 290 -8.57 -16.72 -26.67
CA TRP A 290 -8.64 -17.56 -25.47
C TRP A 290 -7.79 -17.00 -24.32
N LEU A 291 -6.73 -16.29 -24.66
CA LEU A 291 -5.87 -15.59 -23.71
C LEU A 291 -5.96 -14.08 -23.97
N VAL A 292 -6.21 -13.33 -22.91
CA VAL A 292 -6.33 -11.88 -22.95
C VAL A 292 -5.17 -11.27 -22.18
N MET A 293 -4.57 -10.24 -22.76
CA MET A 293 -3.61 -9.35 -22.07
C MET A 293 -4.30 -8.03 -21.80
N ASP A 294 -4.30 -7.59 -20.56
CA ASP A 294 -4.98 -6.36 -20.14
C ASP A 294 -4.18 -5.61 -19.07
N HIS A 295 -4.60 -4.40 -18.82
CA HIS A 295 -4.07 -3.56 -17.74
C HIS A 295 -5.15 -3.36 -16.69
N LEU A 296 -4.84 -3.76 -15.45
CA LEU A 296 -5.68 -3.45 -14.30
C LEU A 296 -5.21 -2.12 -13.71
N ASP A 297 -6.04 -1.12 -13.83
CA ASP A 297 -5.83 0.18 -13.21
C ASP A 297 -6.37 0.11 -11.77
N GLU A 298 -5.52 -0.33 -10.86
CA GLU A 298 -5.83 -0.35 -9.43
C GLU A 298 -5.36 0.96 -8.82
N ARG A 299 -6.18 2.02 -8.94
CA ARG A 299 -5.86 3.35 -8.38
C ARG A 299 -5.83 3.41 -6.84
N SER A 300 -5.87 2.27 -6.17
CA SER A 300 -5.64 2.19 -4.73
C SER A 300 -4.18 2.46 -4.33
N GLU A 301 -3.24 2.30 -5.28
CA GLU A 301 -1.82 2.53 -5.07
C GLU A 301 -1.34 3.73 -5.89
N ILE A 302 -0.73 4.69 -5.23
CA ILE A 302 -0.10 5.87 -5.83
C ILE A 302 1.36 5.91 -5.40
N GLY A 303 2.24 6.51 -6.20
CA GLY A 303 3.64 6.69 -5.85
C GLY A 303 4.63 6.16 -6.87
N ILE A 304 5.76 5.66 -6.40
CA ILE A 304 6.89 5.26 -7.23
C ILE A 304 7.07 3.75 -7.17
N ASN A 305 7.03 3.10 -8.33
CA ASN A 305 7.24 1.65 -8.41
C ASN A 305 8.68 1.25 -8.10
N ARG A 306 9.67 1.99 -8.63
CA ARG A 306 11.07 1.81 -8.28
C ARG A 306 11.72 3.16 -7.98
N VAL A 307 12.37 3.23 -6.84
CA VAL A 307 13.12 4.40 -6.39
C VAL A 307 14.45 3.94 -5.79
N ILE A 308 15.52 4.67 -6.04
CA ILE A 308 16.78 4.49 -5.30
C ILE A 308 16.67 5.31 -4.02
N ALA A 309 16.50 4.65 -2.90
CA ALA A 309 16.53 5.26 -1.58
C ALA A 309 17.98 5.40 -1.12
N LEU A 310 18.44 6.64 -0.95
CA LEU A 310 19.76 6.95 -0.39
C LEU A 310 19.64 6.98 1.13
N ASN A 311 20.56 6.33 1.84
CA ASN A 311 20.56 6.34 3.30
C ASN A 311 21.09 7.67 3.85
N ASN A 312 20.20 8.63 4.03
CA ASN A 312 20.55 9.99 4.49
C ASN A 312 21.12 10.04 5.93
N ARG A 313 21.18 8.90 6.64
CA ARG A 313 21.90 8.75 7.91
C ARG A 313 23.43 8.74 7.72
N ARG A 314 23.90 8.45 6.48
CA ARG A 314 25.31 8.47 6.09
C ARG A 314 25.75 9.90 5.75
N ASP A 315 26.88 10.36 6.30
CA ASP A 315 27.36 11.75 6.15
C ASP A 315 27.52 12.17 4.68
N ARG A 316 27.97 11.26 3.81
CA ARG A 316 28.15 11.53 2.37
C ARG A 316 26.86 11.91 1.64
N PHE A 317 25.69 11.55 2.17
CA PHE A 317 24.40 11.88 1.58
C PHE A 317 23.66 13.04 2.29
N LYS A 318 24.25 13.68 3.29
CA LYS A 318 23.59 14.80 3.99
C LYS A 318 23.48 16.05 3.11
N ASP A 319 24.46 16.28 2.25
CA ASP A 319 24.43 17.43 1.32
C ASP A 319 23.46 17.17 0.16
N PRO A 320 22.41 18.00 -0.03
CA PRO A 320 21.46 17.83 -1.13
C PRO A 320 22.08 17.94 -2.52
N ARG A 321 23.22 18.62 -2.67
CA ARG A 321 23.94 18.73 -3.94
C ARG A 321 24.53 17.39 -4.37
N VAL A 322 24.99 16.57 -3.40
CA VAL A 322 25.45 15.22 -3.65
C VAL A 322 24.28 14.35 -4.13
N ARG A 323 23.13 14.43 -3.46
CA ARG A 323 21.95 13.67 -3.85
C ARG A 323 21.40 14.06 -5.22
N GLU A 324 21.39 15.39 -5.54
CA GLU A 324 21.04 15.90 -6.86
C GLU A 324 22.00 15.37 -7.94
N ALA A 325 23.30 15.35 -7.67
CA ALA A 325 24.30 14.81 -8.60
C ALA A 325 24.08 13.32 -8.88
N LEU A 326 23.77 12.52 -7.86
CA LEU A 326 23.44 11.11 -8.01
C LEU A 326 22.14 10.92 -8.82
N ALA A 327 21.14 11.78 -8.65
CA ALA A 327 19.90 11.74 -9.43
C ALA A 327 20.15 12.07 -10.93
N LEU A 328 21.04 13.01 -11.22
CA LEU A 328 21.44 13.39 -12.58
C LEU A 328 22.22 12.28 -13.31
N ALA A 329 22.81 11.34 -12.58
CA ALA A 329 23.52 10.19 -13.15
C ALA A 329 22.59 9.10 -13.68
N VAL A 330 21.29 9.15 -13.42
CA VAL A 330 20.31 8.20 -13.96
C VAL A 330 19.95 8.53 -15.40
N ASP A 331 20.14 7.61 -16.33
CA ASP A 331 19.65 7.69 -17.72
C ASP A 331 18.40 6.81 -17.86
N PHE A 332 17.24 7.36 -17.42
CA PHE A 332 15.97 6.65 -17.43
C PHE A 332 15.53 6.28 -18.86
N GLU A 333 15.70 7.18 -19.83
CA GLU A 333 15.26 6.96 -21.21
C GLU A 333 16.02 5.79 -21.86
N TRP A 334 17.33 5.65 -21.57
CA TRP A 334 18.11 4.51 -22.03
C TRP A 334 17.66 3.21 -21.35
N GLU A 335 17.51 3.21 -20.01
CA GLU A 335 17.05 2.05 -19.26
C GLU A 335 15.67 1.59 -19.77
N ASN A 336 14.73 2.54 -19.90
CA ASN A 336 13.37 2.25 -20.35
C ASN A 336 13.37 1.64 -21.76
N ARG A 337 14.07 2.26 -22.70
CA ARG A 337 14.11 1.79 -24.08
C ARG A 337 14.81 0.43 -24.21
N VAL A 338 15.99 0.25 -23.59
CA VAL A 338 16.86 -0.90 -23.83
C VAL A 338 16.49 -2.09 -22.95
N LEU A 339 16.12 -1.85 -21.70
CA LEU A 339 15.88 -2.91 -20.70
C LEU A 339 14.40 -3.13 -20.39
N ARG A 340 13.53 -2.14 -20.69
CA ARG A 340 12.11 -2.17 -20.32
C ARG A 340 11.16 -2.03 -21.51
N PHE A 341 11.67 -2.09 -22.74
CA PHE A 341 10.89 -2.06 -23.99
C PHE A 341 10.02 -0.81 -24.16
N GLY A 342 10.38 0.31 -23.52
CA GLY A 342 9.60 1.54 -23.55
C GLY A 342 8.28 1.48 -22.77
N LEU A 343 8.10 0.48 -21.90
CA LEU A 343 6.83 0.20 -21.23
C LEU A 343 6.67 0.91 -19.89
N LEU A 344 7.64 1.71 -19.47
CA LEU A 344 7.61 2.42 -18.18
C LEU A 344 7.42 3.92 -18.40
N GLU A 345 6.78 4.55 -17.42
CA GLU A 345 6.71 5.99 -17.29
C GLU A 345 7.65 6.46 -16.18
N ARG A 346 8.36 7.56 -16.40
CA ARG A 346 9.24 8.14 -15.38
C ARG A 346 8.42 8.69 -14.23
N ALA A 347 8.77 8.33 -13.00
CA ALA A 347 8.16 8.94 -11.83
C ALA A 347 8.65 10.40 -11.68
N LEU A 348 7.72 11.33 -11.60
CA LEU A 348 7.98 12.78 -11.45
C LEU A 348 7.49 13.31 -10.10
N SER A 349 6.87 12.45 -9.29
CA SER A 349 6.24 12.79 -8.01
C SER A 349 6.28 11.59 -7.09
N ASN A 350 6.33 11.83 -5.77
CA ASN A 350 6.11 10.78 -4.78
C ASN A 350 4.64 10.30 -4.74
N PHE A 351 3.75 11.02 -5.41
CA PHE A 351 2.32 10.69 -5.57
C PHE A 351 1.97 10.37 -7.02
N SER A 352 2.92 9.89 -7.82
CA SER A 352 2.69 9.51 -9.23
C SER A 352 1.51 8.55 -9.36
N GLY A 353 0.66 8.80 -10.35
CA GLY A 353 -0.59 8.08 -10.56
C GLY A 353 -1.84 8.83 -10.08
N GLU A 354 -1.69 9.90 -9.28
CA GLU A 354 -2.78 10.79 -8.88
C GLU A 354 -2.42 12.26 -9.18
N PRO A 355 -2.74 12.75 -10.38
CA PRO A 355 -2.29 14.07 -10.85
C PRO A 355 -2.68 15.25 -9.94
N THR A 356 -3.77 15.11 -9.16
CA THR A 356 -4.22 16.15 -8.24
C THR A 356 -3.27 16.36 -7.05
N LEU A 357 -2.51 15.32 -6.70
CA LEU A 357 -1.57 15.31 -5.58
C LEU A 357 -0.12 15.60 -5.98
N GLU A 358 0.20 15.53 -7.27
CA GLU A 358 1.56 15.69 -7.79
C GLU A 358 1.98 17.17 -7.82
N ALA A 359 3.19 17.47 -7.34
CA ALA A 359 3.81 18.77 -7.46
C ALA A 359 4.31 19.03 -8.89
N ARG A 360 3.56 19.76 -9.68
CA ARG A 360 3.92 20.12 -11.06
C ARG A 360 4.12 21.62 -11.21
N GLY A 361 4.98 22.04 -12.16
CA GLY A 361 5.23 23.44 -12.45
C GLY A 361 5.72 24.24 -11.23
N LEU A 362 5.34 25.50 -11.13
CA LEU A 362 5.61 26.36 -9.97
C LEU A 362 4.57 26.11 -8.86
N PRO A 363 4.92 26.36 -7.58
CA PRO A 363 3.98 26.21 -6.48
C PRO A 363 2.80 27.18 -6.64
N GLY A 364 1.57 26.65 -6.47
CA GLY A 364 0.34 27.44 -6.43
C GLY A 364 0.19 28.23 -5.14
N GLU A 365 -0.83 29.09 -5.07
CA GLU A 365 -1.07 29.99 -3.93
C GLU A 365 -1.20 29.22 -2.59
N GLY A 366 -1.99 28.13 -2.56
CA GLY A 366 -2.15 27.31 -1.37
C GLY A 366 -0.84 26.62 -0.94
N GLU A 367 -0.06 26.11 -1.90
CA GLU A 367 1.26 25.53 -1.62
C GLU A 367 2.23 26.60 -1.06
N LEU A 368 2.23 27.81 -1.66
CA LEU A 368 3.06 28.93 -1.19
C LEU A 368 2.71 29.32 0.24
N ALA A 369 1.42 29.32 0.62
CA ALA A 369 1.00 29.63 1.99
C ALA A 369 1.57 28.59 2.99
N LEU A 370 1.56 27.31 2.67
CA LEU A 370 2.12 26.25 3.52
C LEU A 370 3.67 26.29 3.57
N LEU A 371 4.33 26.69 2.48
CA LEU A 371 5.79 26.74 2.37
C LEU A 371 6.40 28.03 2.91
N ALA A 372 5.62 29.13 3.01
CA ALA A 372 6.10 30.45 3.43
C ALA A 372 6.82 30.45 4.79
N PRO A 373 6.38 29.74 5.84
CA PRO A 373 7.07 29.70 7.13
C PRO A 373 8.49 29.10 7.05
N PHE A 374 8.78 28.33 6.00
CA PHE A 374 10.02 27.58 5.83
C PHE A 374 10.91 28.13 4.71
N ARG A 375 10.59 29.33 4.18
CA ARG A 375 11.22 29.89 2.98
C ARG A 375 12.76 29.94 3.06
N ASP A 376 13.29 30.28 4.25
CA ASP A 376 14.74 30.40 4.45
C ASP A 376 15.44 29.02 4.61
N GLN A 377 14.66 27.98 4.90
CA GLN A 377 15.15 26.60 5.05
C GLN A 377 15.07 25.81 3.74
N LEU A 378 14.34 26.33 2.74
CA LEU A 378 14.08 25.66 1.47
C LEU A 378 14.96 26.23 0.34
N PRO A 379 15.30 25.41 -0.66
CA PRO A 379 16.05 25.89 -1.81
C PRO A 379 15.29 27.02 -2.53
N LYS A 380 15.93 28.13 -2.83
CA LYS A 380 15.31 29.26 -3.56
C LYS A 380 14.69 28.80 -4.89
N ARG A 381 15.32 27.84 -5.56
CA ARG A 381 14.84 27.26 -6.83
C ARG A 381 13.45 26.65 -6.73
N LEU A 382 13.07 26.09 -5.57
CA LEU A 382 11.74 25.52 -5.32
C LEU A 382 10.62 26.52 -5.61
N PHE A 383 10.86 27.81 -5.37
CA PHE A 383 9.87 28.88 -5.54
C PHE A 383 9.88 29.51 -6.92
N THR A 384 10.93 29.29 -7.71
CA THR A 384 11.19 30.05 -8.96
C THR A 384 11.37 29.16 -10.19
N GLN A 385 11.48 27.84 -10.00
CA GLN A 385 11.72 26.89 -11.08
C GLN A 385 10.82 25.66 -10.90
N ALA A 386 10.29 25.15 -12.01
CA ALA A 386 9.72 23.81 -12.00
C ALA A 386 10.85 22.80 -11.82
N LEU A 387 10.62 21.75 -11.02
CA LEU A 387 11.56 20.64 -10.98
C LEU A 387 11.34 19.78 -12.23
N GLU A 388 12.37 19.69 -13.04
CA GLU A 388 12.38 18.83 -14.22
C GLU A 388 13.57 17.89 -14.13
N PHE A 389 13.32 16.60 -14.25
CA PHE A 389 14.40 15.63 -14.43
C PHE A 389 14.87 15.71 -15.88
N PRO A 390 16.19 15.83 -16.13
CA PRO A 390 16.71 15.94 -17.48
C PRO A 390 16.25 14.74 -18.33
N GLN A 391 15.70 15.04 -19.50
CA GLN A 391 15.45 14.04 -20.52
C GLN A 391 16.72 13.77 -21.29
N SER A 392 17.12 12.51 -21.39
CA SER A 392 18.26 12.10 -22.18
C SER A 392 17.82 11.69 -23.59
N THR A 393 18.77 11.63 -24.51
CA THR A 393 18.55 11.02 -25.84
C THR A 393 18.38 9.49 -25.76
N GLY A 394 18.54 8.91 -24.58
CA GLY A 394 18.57 7.47 -24.34
C GLY A 394 19.84 6.83 -24.91
N SER A 395 20.92 7.57 -25.08
CA SER A 395 22.18 7.05 -25.60
C SER A 395 23.02 6.25 -24.60
N GLY A 396 22.62 6.28 -23.32
CA GLY A 396 23.40 5.75 -22.20
C GLY A 396 24.51 6.69 -21.72
N ARG A 397 24.59 7.90 -22.27
CA ARG A 397 25.58 8.92 -21.92
C ARG A 397 24.96 10.31 -21.98
N ASN A 398 24.30 10.72 -20.89
CA ASN A 398 23.77 12.09 -20.79
C ASN A 398 24.88 13.05 -20.32
N ARG A 399 25.70 13.55 -21.28
CA ARG A 399 26.86 14.37 -20.99
C ARG A 399 26.51 15.63 -20.18
N ALA A 400 25.47 16.34 -20.57
CA ALA A 400 25.07 17.57 -19.89
C ALA A 400 24.70 17.34 -18.42
N SER A 401 23.95 16.28 -18.12
CA SER A 401 23.61 15.89 -16.74
C SER A 401 24.85 15.51 -15.94
N LEU A 402 25.82 14.80 -16.56
CA LEU A 402 27.05 14.40 -15.88
C LEU A 402 27.99 15.60 -15.64
N GLU A 403 28.05 16.54 -16.55
CA GLU A 403 28.79 17.81 -16.33
C GLU A 403 28.18 18.58 -15.15
N ARG A 404 26.84 18.70 -15.12
CA ARG A 404 26.15 19.33 -13.99
C ARG A 404 26.33 18.56 -12.68
N ALA A 405 26.33 17.25 -12.70
CA ALA A 405 26.60 16.41 -11.52
C ALA A 405 28.02 16.66 -10.96
N ARG A 406 29.04 16.78 -11.84
CA ARG A 406 30.41 17.10 -11.42
C ARG A 406 30.50 18.48 -10.76
N GLU A 407 29.82 19.49 -11.33
CA GLU A 407 29.77 20.82 -10.72
C GLU A 407 29.17 20.79 -9.31
N LEU A 408 28.06 20.03 -9.11
CA LEU A 408 27.40 19.92 -7.84
C LEU A 408 28.29 19.19 -6.81
N LEU A 409 28.96 18.11 -7.22
CA LEU A 409 29.90 17.39 -6.39
C LEU A 409 31.09 18.28 -5.98
N ALA A 410 31.65 19.06 -6.92
CA ALA A 410 32.71 20.01 -6.62
C ALA A 410 32.26 21.11 -5.64
N GLN A 411 31.05 21.65 -5.82
CA GLN A 411 30.45 22.62 -4.88
C GLN A 411 30.21 21.99 -3.47
N ALA A 412 29.99 20.70 -3.41
CA ALA A 412 29.82 19.94 -2.17
C ALA A 412 31.16 19.53 -1.52
N GLY A 413 32.31 19.94 -2.10
CA GLY A 413 33.65 19.69 -1.55
C GLY A 413 34.30 18.40 -2.03
N TRP A 414 33.76 17.76 -3.08
CA TRP A 414 34.33 16.57 -3.69
C TRP A 414 35.15 16.95 -4.94
N HIS A 415 36.29 16.27 -5.13
CA HIS A 415 37.16 16.54 -6.30
C HIS A 415 37.77 15.23 -6.84
N ILE A 416 38.23 15.24 -8.06
CA ILE A 416 38.88 14.09 -8.69
C ILE A 416 40.37 14.06 -8.36
N ALA A 417 40.85 12.97 -7.77
CA ALA A 417 42.25 12.67 -7.56
C ALA A 417 42.53 11.29 -8.18
N ASP A 418 43.48 11.21 -9.12
CA ASP A 418 43.86 9.99 -9.84
C ASP A 418 42.66 9.21 -10.44
N GLY A 419 41.66 9.91 -10.93
CA GLY A 419 40.47 9.32 -11.53
C GLY A 419 39.37 8.91 -10.53
N VAL A 420 39.59 9.07 -9.22
CA VAL A 420 38.64 8.75 -8.15
C VAL A 420 38.10 10.03 -7.55
N LEU A 421 36.82 10.07 -7.24
CA LEU A 421 36.16 11.17 -6.52
C LEU A 421 36.46 11.05 -5.03
N VAL A 422 37.13 12.08 -4.47
CA VAL A 422 37.53 12.10 -3.04
C VAL A 422 37.03 13.35 -2.34
N ASN A 423 36.89 13.28 -1.01
CA ASN A 423 36.60 14.44 -0.17
C ASN A 423 37.88 15.21 0.21
N SER A 424 37.75 16.23 1.07
CA SER A 424 38.89 17.04 1.54
C SER A 424 39.89 16.28 2.44
N ALA A 425 39.56 15.06 2.87
CA ALA A 425 40.43 14.16 3.63
C ALA A 425 41.02 13.04 2.76
N ASP A 426 40.92 13.16 1.42
CA ASP A 426 41.33 12.17 0.42
C ASP A 426 40.62 10.80 0.55
N GLU A 427 39.45 10.79 1.21
CA GLU A 427 38.63 9.58 1.31
C GLU A 427 37.79 9.39 0.04
N PRO A 428 37.79 8.19 -0.57
CA PRO A 428 37.05 7.93 -1.81
C PRO A 428 35.55 7.93 -1.60
N PHE A 429 34.80 8.40 -2.62
CA PHE A 429 33.37 8.24 -2.65
C PHE A 429 33.00 6.83 -3.10
N GLU A 430 32.59 6.03 -2.13
CA GLU A 430 32.08 4.67 -2.37
C GLU A 430 30.59 4.60 -2.08
N ILE A 431 29.83 3.81 -2.85
CA ILE A 431 28.42 3.54 -2.63
C ILE A 431 28.10 2.06 -2.75
N GLU A 432 27.50 1.50 -1.71
CA GLU A 432 27.08 0.10 -1.67
C GLU A 432 25.55 0.00 -1.78
N PHE A 433 25.08 -0.75 -2.79
CA PHE A 433 23.67 -1.06 -2.97
C PHE A 433 23.35 -2.41 -2.33
N LEU A 434 22.57 -2.40 -1.25
CA LEU A 434 22.08 -3.64 -0.63
C LEU A 434 20.85 -4.16 -1.36
N SER A 435 20.87 -5.44 -1.74
CA SER A 435 19.74 -6.13 -2.37
C SER A 435 19.63 -7.59 -1.90
N ALA A 436 18.39 -8.10 -1.89
CA ALA A 436 18.09 -9.53 -1.81
C ALA A 436 17.56 -10.09 -3.15
N ASP A 437 17.36 -9.25 -4.16
CA ASP A 437 16.84 -9.62 -5.47
C ASP A 437 17.93 -9.48 -6.54
N ALA A 438 18.28 -10.58 -7.18
CA ALA A 438 19.24 -10.57 -8.28
C ALA A 438 18.76 -9.74 -9.50
N ALA A 439 17.46 -9.50 -9.64
CA ALA A 439 16.89 -8.69 -10.70
C ALA A 439 17.29 -7.21 -10.61
N ASP A 440 17.60 -6.71 -9.42
CA ASP A 440 18.08 -5.33 -9.22
C ASP A 440 19.36 -5.04 -9.98
N ARG A 441 20.19 -6.06 -10.23
CA ARG A 441 21.41 -5.91 -11.05
C ARG A 441 21.13 -5.32 -12.42
N ARG A 442 19.98 -5.64 -13.02
CA ARG A 442 19.62 -5.13 -14.36
C ARG A 442 19.48 -3.60 -14.37
N THR A 443 18.97 -3.02 -13.28
CA THR A 443 18.88 -1.55 -13.10
C THR A 443 20.20 -0.96 -12.61
N LEU A 444 20.86 -1.62 -11.65
CA LEU A 444 22.01 -1.04 -10.96
C LEU A 444 23.28 -1.05 -11.78
N LEU A 445 23.58 -2.10 -12.58
CA LEU A 445 24.82 -2.17 -13.33
C LEU A 445 25.02 -0.99 -14.32
N PRO A 446 24.03 -0.59 -15.14
CA PRO A 446 24.16 0.59 -15.98
C PRO A 446 24.34 1.88 -15.16
N TYR A 447 23.64 2.01 -14.04
CA TYR A 447 23.78 3.16 -13.15
C TYR A 447 25.16 3.23 -12.53
N LEU A 448 25.73 2.11 -12.06
CA LEU A 448 27.11 2.04 -11.56
C LEU A 448 28.13 2.47 -12.62
N SER A 449 27.98 2.00 -13.86
CA SER A 449 28.83 2.44 -14.96
C SER A 449 28.77 3.95 -15.23
N THR A 450 27.61 4.56 -14.97
CA THR A 450 27.48 6.02 -15.06
C THR A 450 28.13 6.73 -13.87
N LEU A 451 28.04 6.16 -12.65
CA LEU A 451 28.72 6.69 -11.47
C LEU A 451 30.25 6.63 -11.60
N GLU A 452 30.79 5.59 -12.22
CA GLU A 452 32.23 5.49 -12.53
C GLU A 452 32.73 6.67 -13.38
N LEU A 453 31.90 7.19 -14.30
CA LEU A 453 32.25 8.39 -15.09
C LEU A 453 32.35 9.66 -14.22
N LEU A 454 31.79 9.65 -13.03
CA LEU A 454 31.91 10.71 -12.02
C LEU A 454 33.05 10.44 -11.04
N GLY A 455 33.80 9.33 -11.18
CA GLY A 455 34.83 8.90 -10.26
C GLY A 455 34.30 8.23 -8.99
N ILE A 456 33.02 7.86 -8.95
CA ILE A 456 32.38 7.21 -7.81
C ILE A 456 32.49 5.69 -7.98
N THR A 457 33.01 5.01 -6.94
CA THR A 457 33.09 3.54 -6.91
C THR A 457 31.81 2.95 -6.34
N GLY A 458 31.07 2.19 -7.17
CA GLY A 458 29.81 1.56 -6.77
C GLY A 458 29.90 0.03 -6.74
N ARG A 459 29.21 -0.59 -5.79
CA ARG A 459 29.11 -2.06 -5.72
C ARG A 459 27.71 -2.52 -5.31
N ILE A 460 27.36 -3.75 -5.69
CA ILE A 460 26.11 -4.41 -5.32
C ILE A 460 26.43 -5.50 -4.30
N ARG A 461 25.85 -5.37 -3.10
CA ARG A 461 25.88 -6.40 -2.06
C ARG A 461 24.61 -7.22 -2.11
N LEU A 462 24.66 -8.33 -2.84
CA LEU A 462 23.55 -9.28 -2.88
C LEU A 462 23.67 -10.26 -1.71
N VAL A 463 22.60 -10.38 -0.92
CA VAL A 463 22.55 -11.23 0.28
C VAL A 463 21.26 -12.04 0.34
N GLU A 464 21.25 -13.10 1.13
CA GLU A 464 20.03 -13.87 1.42
C GLU A 464 19.00 -13.05 2.22
N ALA A 465 17.71 -13.41 2.09
CA ALA A 465 16.60 -12.66 2.68
C ALA A 465 16.73 -12.40 4.19
N ALA A 466 17.17 -13.39 4.97
CA ALA A 466 17.35 -13.24 6.40
C ALA A 466 18.47 -12.24 6.75
N GLN A 467 19.58 -12.28 6.02
CA GLN A 467 20.69 -11.34 6.17
C GLN A 467 20.26 -9.93 5.76
N PHE A 468 19.48 -9.82 4.67
CA PHE A 468 18.93 -8.55 4.19
C PHE A 468 18.08 -7.87 5.28
N VAL A 469 17.17 -8.60 5.92
CA VAL A 469 16.35 -8.08 7.03
C VAL A 469 17.22 -7.60 8.19
N ASN A 470 18.27 -8.35 8.55
CA ASN A 470 19.19 -7.97 9.64
C ASN A 470 19.97 -6.69 9.32
N LEU A 471 20.49 -6.55 8.10
CA LEU A 471 21.22 -5.36 7.66
C LEU A 471 20.29 -4.15 7.57
N ASN A 472 19.07 -4.36 7.06
CA ASN A 472 18.03 -3.33 7.01
C ASN A 472 17.67 -2.82 8.41
N ARG A 473 17.48 -3.73 9.37
CA ARG A 473 17.21 -3.39 10.78
C ARG A 473 18.29 -2.51 11.40
N LYS A 474 19.54 -2.69 10.98
CA LYS A 474 20.72 -1.93 11.47
C LYS A 474 21.02 -0.69 10.63
N PHE A 475 20.22 -0.42 9.58
CA PHE A 475 20.49 0.61 8.58
C PHE A 475 21.87 0.47 7.92
N ASP A 476 22.38 -0.76 7.79
CA ASP A 476 23.71 -1.06 7.26
C ASP A 476 23.66 -1.25 5.73
N TYR A 477 23.48 -0.13 5.04
CA TYR A 477 23.51 0.04 3.59
C TYR A 477 23.77 1.51 3.26
N ASP A 478 24.23 1.78 2.04
CA ASP A 478 24.33 3.14 1.52
C ASP A 478 23.11 3.49 0.66
N ALA A 479 22.66 2.57 -0.16
CA ALA A 479 21.48 2.74 -0.99
C ALA A 479 20.75 1.42 -1.25
N ARG A 480 19.47 1.50 -1.66
CA ARG A 480 18.64 0.36 -2.03
C ARG A 480 17.65 0.77 -3.12
N ILE A 481 17.29 -0.19 -3.99
CA ILE A 481 16.06 -0.06 -4.77
C ILE A 481 14.89 -0.48 -3.87
N ILE A 482 13.88 0.36 -3.80
CA ILE A 482 12.64 0.08 -3.07
C ILE A 482 11.43 0.45 -3.93
N ARG A 483 10.28 -0.04 -3.55
CA ARG A 483 8.98 0.49 -3.97
C ARG A 483 8.52 1.51 -2.92
N SER A 484 8.09 2.67 -3.36
CA SER A 484 7.53 3.73 -2.51
C SER A 484 6.10 3.99 -2.97
N ASP A 485 5.26 3.02 -2.69
CA ASP A 485 3.82 3.08 -2.96
C ASP A 485 3.05 3.39 -1.67
N ILE A 486 2.07 4.24 -1.82
CA ILE A 486 1.22 4.70 -0.73
C ILE A 486 -0.21 4.36 -1.13
N LEU A 487 -0.96 3.72 -0.22
CA LEU A 487 -2.38 3.49 -0.43
C LEU A 487 -3.16 4.80 -0.32
N ALA A 488 -4.21 4.93 -1.10
CA ALA A 488 -5.12 6.06 -0.99
C ALA A 488 -6.07 5.91 0.23
N PRO A 489 -6.31 6.94 1.05
CA PRO A 489 -5.76 8.28 0.96
C PRO A 489 -4.33 8.36 1.51
N PRO A 490 -3.42 9.10 0.85
CA PRO A 490 -1.99 9.09 1.19
C PRO A 490 -1.68 9.58 2.59
N ILE A 491 -2.47 10.50 3.13
CA ILE A 491 -2.26 11.09 4.46
C ILE A 491 -2.22 10.05 5.59
N VAL A 492 -2.79 8.86 5.38
CA VAL A 492 -2.74 7.74 6.32
C VAL A 492 -1.30 7.26 6.55
N PHE A 493 -0.47 7.34 5.52
CA PHE A 493 0.84 6.69 5.51
C PHE A 493 2.03 7.66 5.51
N LEU A 494 1.80 8.99 5.35
CA LEU A 494 2.88 9.97 5.23
C LEU A 494 3.89 9.90 6.37
N SER A 495 3.41 9.77 7.61
CA SER A 495 4.29 9.67 8.79
C SER A 495 5.17 8.43 8.77
N MET A 496 4.64 7.31 8.30
CA MET A 496 5.37 6.04 8.21
C MET A 496 6.53 6.12 7.21
N PHE A 497 6.32 6.83 6.08
CA PHE A 497 7.29 6.91 4.99
C PHE A 497 8.28 8.07 5.13
N PHE A 498 7.87 9.21 5.72
CA PHE A 498 8.66 10.44 5.59
C PHE A 498 8.91 11.20 6.88
N HIS A 499 8.23 10.88 8.02
CA HIS A 499 8.40 11.62 9.27
C HIS A 499 9.71 11.26 9.96
N SER A 500 10.36 12.25 10.61
CA SER A 500 11.64 12.10 11.30
C SER A 500 11.64 11.00 12.36
N GLN A 501 10.52 10.79 13.05
CA GLN A 501 10.40 9.74 14.06
C GLN A 501 10.62 8.37 13.45
N SER A 502 10.03 8.09 12.31
CA SER A 502 10.17 6.80 11.60
C SER A 502 11.57 6.58 11.04
N ALA A 503 12.39 7.64 10.91
CA ALA A 503 13.76 7.54 10.41
C ALA A 503 14.68 6.70 11.32
N SER A 504 14.42 6.66 12.62
CA SER A 504 15.23 5.92 13.62
C SER A 504 14.62 4.58 14.02
N GLU A 505 13.41 4.26 13.55
CA GLU A 505 12.71 3.02 13.87
C GLU A 505 13.23 1.86 12.99
N PRO A 506 13.73 0.78 13.59
CA PRO A 506 14.17 -0.39 12.84
C PRO A 506 13.04 -0.96 11.96
N LEU A 507 13.35 -1.26 10.71
CA LEU A 507 12.41 -1.81 9.72
C LEU A 507 11.23 -0.89 9.35
N SER A 508 11.31 0.41 9.66
CA SER A 508 10.32 1.39 9.21
C SER A 508 10.31 1.51 7.68
N HIS A 509 9.25 2.08 7.14
CA HIS A 509 9.13 2.37 5.70
C HIS A 509 9.92 3.62 5.29
N ASN A 510 10.43 4.41 6.24
CA ASN A 510 11.36 5.51 5.97
C ASN A 510 12.78 4.99 5.70
N ILE A 511 12.90 4.24 4.62
CA ILE A 511 14.16 3.59 4.21
C ILE A 511 15.26 4.62 3.98
N ALA A 512 14.93 5.74 3.33
CA ALA A 512 15.88 6.82 3.06
C ALA A 512 16.39 7.52 4.33
N GLY A 513 15.74 7.33 5.48
CA GLY A 513 16.11 8.02 6.72
C GLY A 513 15.88 9.52 6.67
N ILE A 514 14.76 9.92 6.10
CA ILE A 514 14.34 11.32 6.03
C ILE A 514 14.09 11.81 7.45
N ALA A 515 14.82 12.86 7.85
CA ALA A 515 14.67 13.53 9.13
C ALA A 515 14.78 15.04 8.88
N ASP A 516 13.66 15.65 8.49
CA ASP A 516 13.58 17.07 8.10
C ASP A 516 12.39 17.72 8.82
N PRO A 517 12.62 18.73 9.69
CA PRO A 517 11.54 19.43 10.38
C PRO A 517 10.50 20.08 9.48
N VAL A 518 10.87 20.46 8.25
CA VAL A 518 9.93 21.03 7.26
C VAL A 518 9.00 19.93 6.76
N VAL A 519 9.52 18.74 6.49
CA VAL A 519 8.71 17.56 6.11
C VAL A 519 7.75 17.21 7.24
N ASP A 520 8.22 17.16 8.49
CA ASP A 520 7.39 16.86 9.65
C ASP A 520 6.24 17.84 9.82
N ALA A 521 6.54 19.14 9.68
CA ALA A 521 5.53 20.19 9.78
C ALA A 521 4.48 20.12 8.66
N LEU A 522 4.88 19.78 7.42
CA LEU A 522 3.95 19.59 6.31
C LEU A 522 3.10 18.33 6.47
N ILE A 523 3.65 17.25 7.00
CA ILE A 523 2.89 16.04 7.36
C ILE A 523 1.84 16.37 8.42
N ALA A 524 2.22 17.11 9.47
CA ALA A 524 1.27 17.53 10.50
C ALA A 524 0.10 18.33 9.90
N LYS A 525 0.39 19.24 8.95
CA LYS A 525 -0.67 19.98 8.22
C LYS A 525 -1.52 19.08 7.33
N ALA A 526 -0.92 18.09 6.66
CA ALA A 526 -1.65 17.15 5.82
C ALA A 526 -2.62 16.25 6.61
N VAL A 527 -2.34 15.97 7.87
CA VAL A 527 -3.22 15.15 8.74
C VAL A 527 -4.40 15.96 9.29
N GLU A 528 -4.26 17.30 9.40
CA GLU A 528 -5.30 18.22 9.91
C GLU A 528 -6.33 18.63 8.86
N VAL A 529 -6.16 18.26 7.58
CA VAL A 529 -7.04 18.70 6.48
C VAL A 529 -8.47 18.18 6.64
N THR A 530 -9.42 18.97 6.16
CA THR A 530 -10.85 18.67 6.24
C THR A 530 -11.52 18.53 4.87
N THR A 531 -10.80 18.84 3.79
CA THR A 531 -11.30 18.74 2.43
C THR A 531 -10.30 18.03 1.50
N VAL A 532 -10.78 17.46 0.40
CA VAL A 532 -9.93 16.85 -0.65
C VAL A 532 -8.98 17.89 -1.26
N GLU A 533 -9.44 19.13 -1.41
CA GLU A 533 -8.61 20.21 -1.98
C GLU A 533 -7.45 20.59 -1.03
N GLU A 534 -7.73 20.74 0.27
CA GLU A 534 -6.68 20.97 1.27
C GLU A 534 -5.69 19.81 1.32
N MET A 535 -6.16 18.57 1.24
CA MET A 535 -5.31 17.39 1.16
C MET A 535 -4.40 17.46 -0.08
N ALA A 536 -4.96 17.79 -1.22
CA ALA A 536 -4.19 17.89 -2.46
C ALA A 536 -3.13 19.01 -2.37
N ILE A 537 -3.46 20.15 -1.81
CA ILE A 537 -2.51 21.26 -1.58
C ILE A 537 -1.38 20.83 -0.65
N ALA A 538 -1.71 20.18 0.47
CA ALA A 538 -0.73 19.73 1.45
C ALA A 538 0.19 18.65 0.87
N CYS A 539 -0.37 17.69 0.13
CA CYS A 539 0.42 16.64 -0.56
C CYS A 539 1.35 17.26 -1.60
N ARG A 540 0.89 18.21 -2.43
CA ARG A 540 1.77 18.91 -3.40
C ARG A 540 2.88 19.70 -2.74
N ALA A 541 2.59 20.41 -1.64
CA ALA A 541 3.61 21.14 -0.89
C ALA A 541 4.68 20.19 -0.32
N LEU A 542 4.27 19.07 0.25
CA LEU A 542 5.15 18.02 0.77
C LEU A 542 5.98 17.38 -0.35
N ASP A 543 5.33 16.98 -1.44
CA ASP A 543 5.98 16.38 -2.61
C ASP A 543 7.08 17.26 -3.16
N ARG A 544 6.79 18.56 -3.30
CA ARG A 544 7.75 19.56 -3.76
C ARG A 544 8.98 19.61 -2.88
N VAL A 545 8.82 19.56 -1.56
CA VAL A 545 9.96 19.55 -0.63
C VAL A 545 10.75 18.26 -0.77
N LEU A 546 10.09 17.10 -0.78
CA LEU A 546 10.75 15.80 -0.92
C LEU A 546 11.57 15.71 -2.21
N LEU A 547 10.99 16.16 -3.33
CA LEU A 547 11.64 16.16 -4.63
C LEU A 547 12.86 17.12 -4.68
N TRP A 548 12.74 18.38 -4.22
CA TRP A 548 13.83 19.34 -4.22
C TRP A 548 14.94 19.04 -3.21
N ARG A 549 14.68 18.15 -2.25
CA ARG A 549 15.69 17.64 -1.31
C ARG A 549 16.41 16.40 -1.83
N PHE A 550 15.90 15.75 -2.89
CA PHE A 550 16.49 14.55 -3.50
C PHE A 550 16.80 13.43 -2.50
N TYR A 551 15.95 13.24 -1.47
CA TYR A 551 16.15 12.16 -0.50
C TYR A 551 16.12 10.79 -1.15
N GLN A 552 15.38 10.68 -2.23
CA GLN A 552 15.21 9.50 -3.06
C GLN A 552 15.35 9.89 -4.53
N ILE A 553 15.79 8.94 -5.36
CA ILE A 553 15.92 9.12 -6.80
C ILE A 553 14.80 8.35 -7.49
N PRO A 554 13.76 9.02 -7.97
CA PRO A 554 12.65 8.37 -8.67
C PRO A 554 13.12 7.73 -9.98
N LEU A 555 12.70 6.50 -10.24
CA LEU A 555 12.91 5.80 -11.50
C LEU A 555 11.61 5.74 -12.29
N ASP A 556 10.72 4.81 -12.00
CA ASP A 556 9.46 4.66 -12.71
C ASP A 556 8.24 4.76 -11.78
N ALA A 557 7.18 5.35 -12.31
CA ALA A 557 5.90 5.49 -11.65
C ALA A 557 5.20 4.12 -11.49
N ILE A 558 4.25 4.04 -10.57
CA ILE A 558 3.33 2.92 -10.52
C ILE A 558 2.51 2.94 -11.83
N ALA A 559 2.57 1.84 -12.53
CA ALA A 559 1.81 1.63 -13.75
C ALA A 559 0.67 0.64 -13.46
N PRO A 560 -0.40 0.66 -14.27
CA PRO A 560 -1.43 -0.35 -14.21
C PRO A 560 -0.83 -1.76 -14.21
N LEU A 561 -1.38 -2.65 -13.37
CA LEU A 561 -0.92 -4.04 -13.32
C LEU A 561 -1.16 -4.72 -14.66
N ARG A 562 -0.12 -5.31 -15.22
CA ARG A 562 -0.21 -6.09 -16.46
C ARG A 562 -0.69 -7.49 -16.12
N ILE A 563 -1.93 -7.80 -16.49
CA ILE A 563 -2.52 -9.12 -16.29
C ILE A 563 -2.69 -9.86 -17.62
N ALA A 564 -2.25 -11.11 -17.65
CA ALA A 564 -2.65 -12.06 -18.67
C ALA A 564 -3.63 -13.05 -18.04
N TYR A 565 -4.74 -13.36 -18.70
CA TYR A 565 -5.73 -14.30 -18.18
C TYR A 565 -6.40 -15.11 -19.28
N TRP A 566 -6.78 -16.34 -18.94
CA TRP A 566 -7.60 -17.17 -19.78
C TRP A 566 -9.02 -16.62 -19.82
N ASN A 567 -9.57 -16.37 -21.02
CA ASN A 567 -10.81 -15.65 -21.25
C ASN A 567 -12.06 -16.48 -20.91
N LYS A 568 -12.19 -16.82 -19.64
CA LYS A 568 -13.31 -17.56 -19.07
C LYS A 568 -14.02 -16.80 -17.95
N PHE A 569 -13.84 -15.49 -17.94
CA PHE A 569 -14.42 -14.63 -16.91
C PHE A 569 -15.28 -13.54 -17.52
N GLY A 570 -16.37 -13.22 -16.82
CA GLY A 570 -17.06 -11.97 -16.94
C GLY A 570 -16.54 -10.97 -15.90
N ARG A 571 -16.67 -9.70 -16.21
CA ARG A 571 -16.32 -8.59 -15.33
C ARG A 571 -17.28 -7.43 -15.56
N PRO A 572 -17.45 -6.49 -14.61
CA PRO A 572 -18.26 -5.31 -14.83
C PRO A 572 -17.75 -4.53 -16.05
N GLU A 573 -18.66 -4.25 -17.01
CA GLU A 573 -18.37 -3.41 -18.17
C GLU A 573 -18.76 -1.98 -17.83
N ARG A 574 -17.77 -1.11 -17.64
CA ARG A 574 -17.99 0.34 -17.53
C ARG A 574 -16.86 1.07 -18.22
N GLU A 575 -17.21 1.82 -19.26
CA GLU A 575 -16.30 2.70 -19.98
C GLU A 575 -16.01 4.01 -19.20
N ASP A 576 -16.89 4.38 -18.29
CA ASP A 576 -16.88 5.64 -17.55
C ASP A 576 -16.13 5.59 -16.20
N LEU A 577 -15.57 4.43 -15.83
CA LEU A 577 -14.74 4.29 -14.64
C LEU A 577 -13.36 4.94 -14.85
N ALA A 578 -13.36 6.25 -15.08
CA ALA A 578 -12.13 7.03 -15.01
C ALA A 578 -11.50 7.01 -13.61
N VAL A 579 -12.20 6.49 -12.59
CA VAL A 579 -11.87 6.69 -11.19
C VAL A 579 -11.61 5.38 -10.42
N TYR A 580 -12.24 4.25 -10.74
CA TYR A 580 -12.00 3.01 -9.98
C TYR A 580 -12.46 1.75 -10.72
N ARG A 581 -11.54 0.78 -10.84
CA ARG A 581 -11.88 -0.60 -11.18
C ARG A 581 -11.72 -1.46 -9.92
N PRO A 582 -12.70 -2.31 -9.58
CA PRO A 582 -12.54 -3.18 -8.42
C PRO A 582 -11.29 -4.05 -8.61
N PRO A 583 -10.47 -4.21 -7.56
CA PRO A 583 -9.29 -5.05 -7.64
C PRO A 583 -9.69 -6.47 -8.05
N PHE A 584 -8.89 -7.07 -8.93
CA PHE A 584 -9.07 -8.47 -9.28
C PHE A 584 -8.80 -9.37 -8.06
N PRO A 585 -9.62 -10.40 -7.79
CA PRO A 585 -10.78 -10.90 -8.55
C PRO A 585 -12.14 -10.33 -8.10
N ASP A 586 -12.16 -9.24 -7.36
CA ASP A 586 -13.37 -8.67 -6.78
C ASP A 586 -14.35 -8.22 -7.88
N GLY A 587 -15.58 -8.68 -7.85
CA GLY A 587 -16.59 -8.39 -8.86
C GLY A 587 -16.49 -9.19 -10.16
N TRP A 588 -15.44 -10.01 -10.36
CA TRP A 588 -15.36 -10.91 -11.49
C TRP A 588 -16.18 -12.18 -11.24
N TRP A 589 -16.63 -12.85 -12.32
CA TRP A 589 -17.36 -14.12 -12.24
C TRP A 589 -16.91 -15.10 -13.31
N TYR A 590 -17.19 -16.38 -13.12
CA TYR A 590 -16.97 -17.41 -14.12
C TYR A 590 -18.03 -17.30 -15.21
N ASP A 591 -17.61 -17.22 -16.46
CA ASP A 591 -18.46 -17.15 -17.65
C ASP A 591 -18.35 -18.49 -18.39
N GLU A 592 -19.41 -19.31 -18.28
CA GLU A 592 -19.43 -20.66 -18.83
C GLU A 592 -19.37 -20.66 -20.35
N ASP A 593 -20.04 -19.68 -21.00
CA ASP A 593 -20.06 -19.55 -22.46
C ASP A 593 -18.67 -19.22 -23.02
N LYS A 594 -17.91 -18.39 -22.33
CA LYS A 594 -16.51 -18.10 -22.68
C LYS A 594 -15.62 -19.30 -22.40
N ALA A 595 -15.80 -19.95 -21.27
CA ALA A 595 -14.97 -21.07 -20.84
C ALA A 595 -15.06 -22.27 -21.78
N THR A 596 -16.26 -22.58 -22.28
CA THR A 596 -16.48 -23.71 -23.23
C THR A 596 -15.81 -23.52 -24.59
N ARG A 597 -15.47 -22.27 -24.95
CA ARG A 597 -14.75 -21.95 -26.20
C ARG A 597 -13.26 -22.24 -26.14
N ILE A 598 -12.72 -22.43 -24.94
CA ILE A 598 -11.29 -22.66 -24.70
C ILE A 598 -11.02 -24.16 -24.79
N VAL A 599 -10.37 -24.58 -25.86
CA VAL A 599 -9.96 -25.97 -26.06
C VAL A 599 -8.44 -26.05 -25.85
N LEU A 600 -8.02 -26.55 -24.70
CA LEU A 600 -6.60 -26.79 -24.41
C LEU A 600 -6.23 -28.19 -24.84
N ASP A 601 -5.18 -28.33 -25.63
CA ASP A 601 -4.54 -29.62 -25.88
C ASP A 601 -3.87 -30.08 -24.56
N ARG A 602 -4.51 -31.01 -23.88
CA ARG A 602 -4.02 -31.57 -22.60
C ARG A 602 -2.95 -32.64 -22.81
#